data_82f43235d813a08482528e211a25156c
#
_entry.id   82f43235d813a08482528e211a25156c
#
_cell.length_a   1.000
_cell.length_b   1.000
_cell.length_c   1.000
_cell.angle_alpha   90.00
_cell.angle_beta   90.00
_cell.angle_gamma   90.00
#
_symmetry.space_group_name_H-M   'P 1'
#
loop_
_entity.id
_entity.type
_entity.pdbx_description
1 polymer ?
#
loop_
_entity_poly.entity_id
_entity_poly.type
_entity_poly.pdbx_seq_one_letter_code
_entity_poly.pdbx_strand_id
1 'polypeptide(L)'
;NVDHCFQKAGFDKKRLFYTQGDYGLFQCSESCCQETFDNEAVVLEMLNRQKDMKIPTELVPVCPHCGKPLTMNLRSDDKFVEDEGWHRAAERYQNFLRTRANEKILFLELGVGYNTPVIIKYPFWQMTAKNPNATYACVNNGQAVCPPEIRHKSICINDDISNVINECINRKQCNI
;
A
#
# COMPACT_ATOMS: atom_id res chain seq x y z
N ASN A 1 1.24 1.51 0.64
CA ASN A 1 1.03 2.93 0.40
C ASN A 1 0.74 3.20 -1.08
N VAL A 2 0.09 4.32 -1.34
CA VAL A 2 -0.29 4.80 -2.67
C VAL A 2 0.84 5.57 -3.40
N ASP A 3 2.00 5.71 -2.76
CA ASP A 3 3.13 6.57 -3.17
C ASP A 3 4.10 5.93 -4.18
N HIS A 4 3.83 4.72 -4.62
CA HIS A 4 4.65 3.95 -5.56
C HIS A 4 6.10 3.67 -5.10
N CYS A 5 6.41 3.74 -3.81
CA CYS A 5 7.77 3.46 -3.31
C CYS A 5 8.25 2.06 -3.68
N PHE A 6 7.41 1.04 -3.57
CA PHE A 6 7.77 -0.34 -3.95
C PHE A 6 7.96 -0.51 -5.46
N GLN A 7 7.11 0.14 -6.28
CA GLN A 7 7.24 0.12 -7.74
C GLN A 7 8.53 0.79 -8.18
N LYS A 8 8.83 2.00 -7.62
CA LYS A 8 10.07 2.73 -7.89
C LYS A 8 11.32 1.97 -7.44
N ALA A 9 11.20 1.14 -6.40
CA ALA A 9 12.27 0.25 -5.92
C ALA A 9 12.41 -1.02 -6.78
N GLY A 10 11.63 -1.19 -7.85
CA GLY A 10 11.75 -2.31 -8.79
C GLY A 10 11.08 -3.61 -8.35
N PHE A 11 10.18 -3.57 -7.36
CA PHE A 11 9.39 -4.75 -7.00
C PHE A 11 8.45 -5.17 -8.12
N ASP A 12 8.37 -6.48 -8.40
CA ASP A 12 7.44 -7.03 -9.37
C ASP A 12 5.99 -6.71 -8.98
N LYS A 13 5.26 -6.05 -9.88
CA LYS A 13 3.85 -5.67 -9.69
C LYS A 13 2.97 -6.87 -9.33
N LYS A 14 3.28 -8.07 -9.80
CA LYS A 14 2.55 -9.31 -9.43
C LYS A 14 2.69 -9.68 -7.95
N ARG A 15 3.66 -9.13 -7.25
CA ARG A 15 3.92 -9.33 -5.81
C ARG A 15 3.38 -8.19 -4.95
N LEU A 16 2.75 -7.20 -5.54
CA LEU A 16 2.21 -6.04 -4.86
C LEU A 16 0.68 -6.11 -4.82
N PHE A 17 0.12 -5.62 -3.72
CA PHE A 17 -1.31 -5.42 -3.54
C PHE A 17 -1.58 -4.07 -2.88
N TYR A 18 -2.21 -3.16 -3.61
CA TYR A 18 -2.51 -1.80 -3.16
C TYR A 18 -3.91 -1.74 -2.55
N THR A 19 -4.06 -2.10 -1.30
CA THR A 19 -5.36 -2.17 -0.62
C THR A 19 -6.09 -0.84 -0.54
N GLN A 20 -5.33 0.28 -0.50
CA GLN A 20 -5.85 1.64 -0.34
C GLN A 20 -5.99 2.40 -1.66
N GLY A 21 -5.69 1.77 -2.79
CA GLY A 21 -5.73 2.39 -4.11
C GLY A 21 -4.36 2.80 -4.64
N ASP A 22 -4.36 3.66 -5.65
CA ASP A 22 -3.19 4.02 -6.44
C ASP A 22 -3.29 5.46 -6.94
N TYR A 23 -2.28 6.31 -6.65
CA TYR A 23 -2.22 7.67 -7.18
C TYR A 23 -2.06 7.73 -8.70
N GLY A 24 -1.60 6.65 -9.33
CA GLY A 24 -1.49 6.54 -10.79
C GLY A 24 -2.82 6.27 -11.50
N LEU A 25 -3.93 6.16 -10.75
CA LEU A 25 -5.23 5.82 -11.30
C LEU A 25 -6.29 6.86 -10.95
N PHE A 26 -7.17 7.15 -11.92
CA PHE A 26 -8.45 7.80 -11.68
C PHE A 26 -9.57 6.78 -11.57
N GLN A 27 -10.65 7.16 -10.87
CA GLN A 27 -11.94 6.49 -10.83
C GLN A 27 -13.08 7.49 -10.99
N CYS A 28 -14.29 7.03 -11.32
CA CYS A 28 -15.46 7.89 -11.30
C CYS A 28 -15.77 8.36 -9.87
N SER A 29 -15.99 9.66 -9.68
CA SER A 29 -16.36 10.24 -8.37
C SER A 29 -17.68 9.67 -7.81
N GLU A 30 -18.55 9.13 -8.67
CA GLU A 30 -19.80 8.49 -8.30
C GLU A 30 -19.76 6.95 -8.36
N SER A 31 -18.56 6.37 -8.54
CA SER A 31 -18.37 4.91 -8.71
C SER A 31 -19.39 4.24 -9.65
N CYS A 32 -19.75 4.93 -10.75
CA CYS A 32 -20.76 4.46 -11.69
C CYS A 32 -20.37 3.21 -12.48
N CYS A 33 -19.10 2.88 -12.49
CA CYS A 33 -18.50 1.68 -13.08
C CYS A 33 -17.38 1.15 -12.18
N GLN A 34 -17.00 -0.11 -12.37
CA GLN A 34 -15.90 -0.76 -11.64
C GLN A 34 -14.61 -0.71 -12.44
N GLU A 35 -14.33 0.44 -13.07
CA GLU A 35 -13.14 0.67 -13.87
C GLU A 35 -12.29 1.78 -13.29
N THR A 36 -10.97 1.63 -13.42
CA THR A 36 -9.99 2.66 -13.15
C THR A 36 -9.29 3.06 -14.44
N PHE A 37 -8.78 4.29 -14.49
CA PHE A 37 -8.16 4.89 -15.67
C PHE A 37 -6.76 5.35 -15.32
N ASP A 38 -5.77 5.00 -16.16
CA ASP A 38 -4.42 5.54 -16.03
C ASP A 38 -4.44 7.06 -16.15
N ASN A 39 -3.70 7.74 -15.28
CA ASN A 39 -3.74 9.19 -15.19
C ASN A 39 -2.42 9.89 -15.55
N GLU A 40 -1.34 9.15 -15.84
CA GLU A 40 -0.01 9.72 -16.02
C GLU A 40 0.02 10.78 -17.12
N ALA A 41 -0.50 10.46 -18.29
CA ALA A 41 -0.47 11.39 -19.43
C ALA A 41 -1.27 12.68 -19.16
N VAL A 42 -2.45 12.54 -18.56
CA VAL A 42 -3.30 13.69 -18.21
C VAL A 42 -2.66 14.56 -17.13
N VAL A 43 -2.07 13.95 -16.11
CA VAL A 43 -1.38 14.66 -15.02
C VAL A 43 -0.15 15.40 -15.55
N LEU A 44 0.62 14.79 -16.44
CA LEU A 44 1.75 15.48 -17.09
C LEU A 44 1.30 16.69 -17.93
N GLU A 45 0.21 16.58 -18.66
CA GLU A 45 -0.37 17.69 -19.42
C GLU A 45 -0.89 18.80 -18.49
N MET A 46 -1.54 18.43 -17.36
CA MET A 46 -1.94 19.38 -16.32
C MET A 46 -0.74 20.16 -15.77
N LEU A 47 0.37 19.48 -15.46
CA LEU A 47 1.60 20.12 -14.98
C LEU A 47 2.17 21.10 -15.99
N ASN A 48 2.22 20.72 -17.26
CA ASN A 48 2.76 21.55 -18.34
C ASN A 48 1.93 22.81 -18.60
N ARG A 49 0.61 22.74 -18.40
CA ARG A 49 -0.32 23.84 -18.71
C ARG A 49 -0.82 24.60 -17.47
N GLN A 50 -0.39 24.21 -16.29
CA GLN A 50 -0.76 24.89 -15.03
C GLN A 50 -0.23 26.33 -15.00
N LYS A 51 -1.09 27.27 -14.64
CA LYS A 51 -0.76 28.67 -14.35
C LYS A 51 -1.45 29.09 -13.05
N ASP A 52 -0.73 29.81 -12.19
CA ASP A 52 -1.27 30.35 -10.92
C ASP A 52 -2.03 29.30 -10.09
N MET A 53 -1.46 28.09 -9.96
CA MET A 53 -2.06 26.95 -9.25
C MET A 53 -3.40 26.46 -9.83
N LYS A 54 -3.69 26.75 -11.09
CA LYS A 54 -4.89 26.33 -11.80
C LYS A 54 -4.55 25.62 -13.10
N ILE A 55 -5.33 24.58 -13.42
CA ILE A 55 -5.28 23.90 -14.71
C ILE A 55 -6.39 24.42 -15.62
N PRO A 56 -6.23 24.37 -16.96
CA PRO A 56 -7.30 24.66 -17.90
C PRO A 56 -8.51 23.74 -17.68
N THR A 57 -9.72 24.28 -17.80
CA THR A 57 -10.96 23.56 -17.54
C THR A 57 -11.12 22.30 -18.41
N GLU A 58 -10.65 22.36 -19.65
CA GLU A 58 -10.69 21.24 -20.59
C GLU A 58 -9.79 20.06 -20.19
N LEU A 59 -8.86 20.25 -19.23
CA LEU A 59 -8.04 19.17 -18.68
C LEU A 59 -8.65 18.53 -17.43
N VAL A 60 -9.76 19.04 -16.92
CA VAL A 60 -10.46 18.39 -15.80
C VAL A 60 -11.05 17.06 -16.31
N PRO A 61 -10.56 15.91 -15.81
CA PRO A 61 -10.97 14.62 -16.35
C PRO A 61 -12.40 14.28 -15.97
N VAL A 62 -13.13 13.72 -16.93
CA VAL A 62 -14.53 13.28 -16.73
C VAL A 62 -14.67 11.80 -17.04
N CYS A 63 -15.59 11.16 -16.34
CA CYS A 63 -15.89 9.75 -16.52
C CYS A 63 -16.51 9.51 -17.92
N PRO A 64 -15.95 8.57 -18.71
CA PRO A 64 -16.46 8.30 -20.05
C PRO A 64 -17.85 7.67 -20.06
N HIS A 65 -18.29 7.09 -18.93
CA HIS A 65 -19.59 6.43 -18.82
C HIS A 65 -20.72 7.37 -18.41
N CYS A 66 -20.47 8.30 -17.48
CA CYS A 66 -21.54 9.15 -16.93
C CYS A 66 -21.27 10.66 -17.01
N GLY A 67 -20.09 11.08 -17.50
CA GLY A 67 -19.72 12.50 -17.64
C GLY A 67 -19.45 13.23 -16.31
N LYS A 68 -19.52 12.55 -15.16
CA LYS A 68 -19.16 13.12 -13.86
C LYS A 68 -17.63 13.24 -13.73
N PRO A 69 -17.12 14.12 -12.86
CA PRO A 69 -15.67 14.22 -12.64
C PRO A 69 -15.02 12.88 -12.29
N LEU A 70 -13.78 12.71 -12.73
CA LEU A 70 -12.91 11.67 -12.18
C LEU A 70 -12.20 12.19 -10.93
N THR A 71 -11.91 11.29 -10.01
CA THR A 71 -11.11 11.52 -8.82
C THR A 71 -9.99 10.49 -8.73
N MET A 72 -9.02 10.68 -7.85
CA MET A 72 -7.98 9.67 -7.60
C MET A 72 -8.61 8.38 -7.06
N ASN A 73 -8.09 7.23 -7.49
CA ASN A 73 -8.51 5.94 -6.93
C ASN A 73 -7.89 5.74 -5.54
N LEU A 74 -8.54 6.32 -4.53
CA LEU A 74 -8.12 6.27 -3.14
C LEU A 74 -9.27 5.82 -2.25
N ARG A 75 -8.97 4.93 -1.30
CA ARG A 75 -9.94 4.47 -0.28
C ARG A 75 -10.10 5.53 0.81
N SER A 76 -10.78 6.61 0.49
CA SER A 76 -11.12 7.70 1.42
C SER A 76 -12.57 7.66 1.92
N ASP A 77 -13.45 7.00 1.17
CA ASP A 77 -14.88 6.88 1.42
C ASP A 77 -15.45 5.55 0.88
N ASP A 78 -16.76 5.43 0.87
CA ASP A 78 -17.53 4.27 0.38
C ASP A 78 -17.62 4.18 -1.15
N LYS A 79 -17.12 5.18 -1.88
CA LYS A 79 -17.11 5.21 -3.34
C LYS A 79 -15.83 4.64 -3.97
N PHE A 80 -14.96 4.07 -3.17
CA PHE A 80 -13.72 3.47 -3.66
C PHE A 80 -14.01 2.34 -4.66
N VAL A 81 -13.41 2.42 -5.84
CA VAL A 81 -13.56 1.41 -6.90
C VAL A 81 -12.50 0.33 -6.75
N GLU A 82 -12.93 -0.89 -6.52
CA GLU A 82 -12.13 -2.11 -6.56
C GLU A 82 -12.25 -2.73 -7.95
N ASP A 83 -11.37 -2.35 -8.86
CA ASP A 83 -11.40 -2.87 -10.23
C ASP A 83 -10.95 -4.33 -10.32
N GLU A 84 -11.00 -4.90 -11.51
CA GLU A 84 -10.57 -6.29 -11.75
C GLU A 84 -9.09 -6.50 -11.37
N GLY A 85 -8.23 -5.49 -11.58
CA GLY A 85 -6.82 -5.52 -11.21
C GLY A 85 -6.63 -5.62 -9.69
N TRP A 86 -7.42 -4.85 -8.94
CA TRP A 86 -7.47 -4.90 -7.49
C TRP A 86 -7.91 -6.28 -6.99
N HIS A 87 -9.01 -6.83 -7.53
CA HIS A 87 -9.50 -8.15 -7.15
C HIS A 87 -8.50 -9.27 -7.43
N ARG A 88 -7.83 -9.25 -8.59
CA ARG A 88 -6.76 -10.21 -8.91
C ARG A 88 -5.58 -10.10 -7.94
N ALA A 89 -5.23 -8.89 -7.50
CA ALA A 89 -4.16 -8.69 -6.52
C ALA A 89 -4.57 -9.19 -5.13
N ALA A 90 -5.81 -8.94 -4.71
CA ALA A 90 -6.38 -9.44 -3.47
C ALA A 90 -6.39 -10.97 -3.44
N GLU A 91 -6.80 -11.62 -4.52
CA GLU A 91 -6.79 -13.09 -4.63
C GLU A 91 -5.37 -13.67 -4.51
N ARG A 92 -4.38 -13.07 -5.18
CA ARG A 92 -2.98 -13.49 -5.05
C ARG A 92 -2.48 -13.39 -3.63
N TYR A 93 -2.80 -12.29 -2.94
CA TYR A 93 -2.43 -12.07 -1.54
C TYR A 93 -3.09 -13.09 -0.61
N GLN A 94 -4.40 -13.31 -0.75
CA GLN A 94 -5.14 -14.30 0.04
C GLN A 94 -4.61 -15.72 -0.21
N ASN A 95 -4.31 -16.06 -1.46
CA ASN A 95 -3.73 -17.37 -1.79
C ASN A 95 -2.34 -17.55 -1.17
N PHE A 96 -1.50 -16.51 -1.21
CA PHE A 96 -0.20 -16.52 -0.53
C PHE A 96 -0.37 -16.81 0.97
N LEU A 97 -1.24 -16.09 1.66
CA LEU A 97 -1.47 -16.29 3.09
C LEU A 97 -2.00 -17.70 3.41
N ARG A 98 -2.95 -18.19 2.60
CA ARG A 98 -3.54 -19.52 2.78
C ARG A 98 -2.52 -20.64 2.59
N THR A 99 -1.71 -20.57 1.55
CA THR A 99 -0.72 -21.60 1.21
C THR A 99 0.49 -21.61 2.15
N ARG A 100 0.74 -20.50 2.86
CA ARG A 100 1.88 -20.32 3.79
C ARG A 100 1.46 -20.28 5.26
N ALA A 101 0.22 -20.61 5.58
CA ALA A 101 -0.35 -20.44 6.92
C ALA A 101 0.41 -21.14 8.04
N ASN A 102 1.15 -22.22 7.75
CA ASN A 102 1.93 -23.00 8.73
C ASN A 102 3.45 -22.89 8.50
N GLU A 103 3.88 -22.08 7.56
CA GLU A 103 5.31 -21.90 7.27
C GLU A 103 5.95 -20.84 8.16
N LYS A 104 7.28 -20.79 8.11
CA LYS A 104 8.03 -19.66 8.69
C LYS A 104 7.77 -18.41 7.85
N ILE A 105 7.07 -17.45 8.41
CA ILE A 105 6.70 -16.19 7.73
C ILE A 105 7.11 -15.00 8.58
N LEU A 106 7.66 -13.98 7.94
CA LEU A 106 7.90 -12.68 8.54
C LEU A 106 6.82 -11.70 8.08
N PHE A 107 6.06 -11.19 9.03
CA PHE A 107 5.16 -10.06 8.82
C PHE A 107 5.92 -8.77 9.16
N LEU A 108 6.46 -8.11 8.13
CA LEU A 108 7.24 -6.88 8.28
C LEU A 108 6.35 -5.67 8.04
N GLU A 109 6.23 -4.85 9.06
CA GLU A 109 5.51 -3.57 9.03
C GLU A 109 6.50 -2.41 9.01
N LEU A 110 6.34 -1.53 8.02
CA LEU A 110 7.19 -0.35 7.85
C LEU A 110 6.33 0.92 7.93
N GLY A 111 6.45 1.67 9.03
CA GLY A 111 5.86 2.99 9.20
C GLY A 111 4.33 3.05 9.29
N VAL A 112 3.65 1.94 9.58
CA VAL A 112 2.17 1.94 9.69
C VAL A 112 1.73 2.59 10.99
N GLY A 113 1.05 3.73 10.87
CA GLY A 113 0.47 4.47 12.00
C GLY A 113 -0.90 3.94 12.44
N TYR A 114 -1.48 4.63 13.44
CA TYR A 114 -2.82 4.30 13.96
C TYR A 114 -3.98 4.93 13.18
N ASN A 115 -3.73 5.66 12.09
CA ASN A 115 -4.82 6.22 11.25
C ASN A 115 -5.60 5.11 10.53
N THR A 116 -4.89 4.08 10.03
CA THR A 116 -5.51 2.96 9.29
C THR A 116 -4.93 1.61 9.71
N PRO A 117 -4.93 1.26 11.01
CA PRO A 117 -4.26 0.06 11.52
C PRO A 117 -4.94 -1.24 11.07
N VAL A 118 -6.21 -1.17 10.71
CA VAL A 118 -7.05 -2.30 10.31
C VAL A 118 -6.60 -2.97 9.00
N ILE A 119 -5.81 -2.28 8.19
CA ILE A 119 -5.40 -2.79 6.87
C ILE A 119 -4.16 -3.70 6.98
N ILE A 120 -3.18 -3.33 7.80
CA ILE A 120 -1.89 -4.04 7.92
C ILE A 120 -1.62 -4.45 9.37
N LYS A 121 -1.57 -3.48 10.30
CA LYS A 121 -1.13 -3.67 11.68
C LYS A 121 -1.92 -4.77 12.39
N TYR A 122 -3.23 -4.63 12.49
CA TYR A 122 -4.07 -5.61 13.19
C TYR A 122 -4.14 -6.97 12.49
N PRO A 123 -4.26 -7.08 11.17
CA PRO A 123 -4.15 -8.35 10.46
C PRO A 123 -2.81 -9.06 10.70
N PHE A 124 -1.68 -8.34 10.69
CA PHE A 124 -0.37 -8.92 10.96
C PHE A 124 -0.27 -9.46 12.39
N TRP A 125 -0.78 -8.73 13.38
CA TRP A 125 -0.84 -9.22 14.76
C TRP A 125 -1.65 -10.50 14.89
N GLN A 126 -2.85 -10.52 14.28
CA GLN A 126 -3.73 -11.69 14.31
C GLN A 126 -3.10 -12.91 13.62
N MET A 127 -2.49 -12.71 12.44
CA MET A 127 -1.82 -13.79 11.70
C MET A 127 -0.59 -14.30 12.47
N THR A 128 0.16 -13.39 13.10
CA THR A 128 1.29 -13.77 13.95
C THR A 128 0.82 -14.56 15.16
N ALA A 129 -0.28 -14.17 15.81
CA ALA A 129 -0.83 -14.91 16.95
C ALA A 129 -1.23 -16.33 16.56
N LYS A 130 -1.88 -16.50 15.41
CA LYS A 130 -2.40 -17.80 14.93
C LYS A 130 -1.32 -18.75 14.41
N ASN A 131 -0.24 -18.25 13.81
CA ASN A 131 0.82 -19.11 13.26
C ASN A 131 2.00 -19.20 14.25
N PRO A 132 2.30 -20.38 14.81
CA PRO A 132 3.40 -20.54 15.77
C PRO A 132 4.78 -20.29 15.15
N ASN A 133 4.91 -20.42 13.83
CA ASN A 133 6.16 -20.22 13.09
C ASN A 133 6.33 -18.80 12.54
N ALA A 134 5.34 -17.90 12.76
CA ALA A 134 5.42 -16.55 12.29
C ALA A 134 6.21 -15.66 13.23
N THR A 135 6.90 -14.67 12.65
CA THR A 135 7.53 -13.54 13.35
C THR A 135 6.90 -12.26 12.88
N TYR A 136 6.60 -11.35 13.79
CA TYR A 136 6.21 -9.99 13.48
C TYR A 136 7.41 -9.06 13.64
N ALA A 137 7.63 -8.16 12.69
CA ALA A 137 8.61 -7.09 12.81
C ALA A 137 7.95 -5.75 12.47
N CYS A 138 8.16 -4.76 13.33
CA CYS A 138 7.65 -3.40 13.16
C CYS A 138 8.80 -2.41 13.25
N VAL A 139 8.98 -1.61 12.20
CA VAL A 139 9.87 -0.46 12.20
C VAL A 139 9.03 0.80 12.10
N ASN A 140 9.08 1.62 13.13
CA ASN A 140 8.26 2.84 13.19
C ASN A 140 8.89 3.86 14.14
N ASN A 141 9.01 5.10 13.70
CA ASN A 141 9.51 6.19 14.54
C ASN A 141 8.39 6.68 15.49
N GLY A 142 8.48 6.27 16.76
CA GLY A 142 7.55 6.65 17.83
C GLY A 142 6.39 5.67 18.07
N GLN A 143 6.11 4.73 17.16
CA GLN A 143 4.95 3.82 17.27
C GLN A 143 5.30 2.34 16.98
N ALA A 144 6.54 1.93 17.26
CA ALA A 144 6.97 0.54 17.10
C ALA A 144 6.49 -0.31 18.28
N VAL A 145 5.29 -0.89 18.16
CA VAL A 145 4.63 -1.64 19.23
C VAL A 145 4.03 -2.94 18.73
N CYS A 146 3.86 -3.89 19.64
CA CYS A 146 3.10 -5.12 19.42
C CYS A 146 2.26 -5.45 20.66
N PRO A 147 1.15 -6.20 20.54
CA PRO A 147 0.38 -6.66 21.68
C PRO A 147 1.17 -7.69 22.51
N PRO A 148 0.88 -7.78 23.83
CA PRO A 148 1.61 -8.67 24.74
C PRO A 148 1.62 -10.15 24.30
N GLU A 149 0.54 -10.61 23.68
CA GLU A 149 0.32 -12.00 23.28
C GLU A 149 1.35 -12.50 22.24
N ILE A 150 1.88 -11.59 21.41
CA ILE A 150 2.87 -11.93 20.38
C ILE A 150 4.27 -11.38 20.68
N ARG A 151 4.48 -10.76 21.84
CA ARG A 151 5.76 -10.10 22.17
C ARG A 151 6.95 -11.04 22.06
N HIS A 152 6.79 -12.30 22.48
CA HIS A 152 7.85 -13.31 22.47
C HIS A 152 8.34 -13.72 21.07
N LYS A 153 7.62 -13.34 20.02
CA LYS A 153 7.95 -13.59 18.61
C LYS A 153 7.83 -12.32 17.76
N SER A 154 8.07 -11.16 18.40
CA SER A 154 8.02 -9.86 17.76
C SER A 154 9.32 -9.08 17.92
N ILE A 155 9.67 -8.31 16.89
CA ILE A 155 10.81 -7.40 16.85
C ILE A 155 10.24 -5.99 16.61
N CYS A 156 10.29 -5.11 17.60
CA CYS A 156 9.81 -3.73 17.47
C CYS A 156 11.03 -2.78 17.54
N ILE A 157 11.27 -2.06 16.45
CA ILE A 157 12.40 -1.14 16.30
C ILE A 157 11.84 0.29 16.18
N ASN A 158 12.15 1.09 17.19
CA ASN A 158 11.73 2.50 17.23
C ASN A 158 12.81 3.39 16.63
N ASP A 159 12.84 3.45 15.30
CA ASP A 159 13.79 4.22 14.53
C ASP A 159 13.22 4.56 13.14
N ASP A 160 13.95 5.40 12.39
CA ASP A 160 13.69 5.67 10.98
C ASP A 160 13.92 4.42 10.12
N ILE A 161 13.02 4.19 9.17
CA ILE A 161 13.06 3.00 8.28
C ILE A 161 14.37 2.96 7.49
N SER A 162 14.86 4.12 7.02
CA SER A 162 16.09 4.20 6.22
C SER A 162 17.31 3.79 7.04
N ASN A 163 17.37 4.21 8.32
CA ASN A 163 18.46 3.83 9.23
C ASN A 163 18.50 2.31 9.41
N VAL A 164 17.34 1.71 9.72
CA VAL A 164 17.22 0.26 9.96
C VAL A 164 17.60 -0.54 8.71
N ILE A 165 17.12 -0.12 7.54
CA ILE A 165 17.42 -0.80 6.28
C ILE A 165 18.93 -0.70 5.97
N ASN A 166 19.53 0.48 6.13
CA ASN A 166 20.95 0.70 5.89
C ASN A 166 21.82 -0.15 6.82
N GLU A 167 21.47 -0.24 8.11
CA GLU A 167 22.17 -1.13 9.03
C GLU A 167 22.09 -2.61 8.62
N CYS A 168 20.91 -3.07 8.18
CA CYS A 168 20.73 -4.44 7.71
C CYS A 168 21.60 -4.75 6.47
N ILE A 169 21.71 -3.79 5.54
CA ILE A 169 22.55 -3.93 4.33
C ILE A 169 24.04 -3.98 4.71
N ASN A 170 24.49 -3.05 5.56
CA ASN A 170 25.88 -2.94 5.95
C ASN A 170 26.37 -4.18 6.73
N ARG A 171 25.53 -4.75 7.61
CA ARG A 171 25.87 -6.00 8.33
C ARG A 171 26.02 -7.21 7.41
N LYS A 172 25.32 -7.27 6.28
CA LYS A 172 25.51 -8.32 5.26
C LYS A 172 26.89 -8.22 4.59
N GLN A 173 27.41 -7.01 4.39
CA GLN A 173 28.70 -6.81 3.76
C GLN A 173 29.89 -7.15 4.68
N CYS A 174 29.71 -7.13 6.01
CA CYS A 174 30.74 -7.49 6.98
C CYS A 174 30.86 -8.99 7.27
N ASN A 175 29.91 -9.82 6.79
CA ASN A 175 29.86 -11.27 7.03
C ASN A 175 30.21 -12.11 5.79
N ILE A 176 30.82 -11.52 4.77
CA ILE A 176 31.41 -12.15 3.59
C ILE A 176 32.93 -11.93 3.63
#